data_1f038ecb838226fc3f370d9213f8bf2f
#
_entry.id   1f038ecb838226fc3f370d9213f8bf2f
#
_cell.length_a   1.000
_cell.length_b   1.000
_cell.length_c   1.000
_cell.angle_alpha   90.00
_cell.angle_beta   90.00
_cell.angle_gamma   90.00
#
_symmetry.space_group_name_H-M   'P 1'
#
loop_
_entity.id
_entity.type
_entity.pdbx_description
1 polymer ?
#
loop_
_entity_poly.entity_id
_entity_poly.type
_entity_poly.pdbx_seq_one_letter_code
_entity_poly.pdbx_strand_id
1 'polypeptide(L)'
;FDSVWQLYGAWGDRVELFRNSSSVSLPGFSHLPNDDRRLMNLSDTIGDDDKFAAMHRLDRLSLTYATDNLVVRAGRQAITWGNGLIFSPMDIVNPFDPTAVDTEYKSGDDMIYAQYLLANVNDAEFAQVFRRDPVTGDPDSSVNTTAIKYHGLLGDAEYDLLIADHYGDTTIAIGGNLSVGGAVVHGDIFWTDSVD
;
A
#
# COMPACT_ATOMS: atom_id res chain seq x y z
N PHE A 1 -11.77 -3.63 15.16
CA PHE A 1 -12.32 -4.06 13.88
C PHE A 1 -12.50 -2.85 12.98
N ASP A 2 -11.96 -2.90 11.79
CA ASP A 2 -12.08 -1.87 10.77
C ASP A 2 -12.58 -2.49 9.47
N SER A 3 -13.55 -1.84 8.80
CA SER A 3 -14.06 -2.28 7.52
C SER A 3 -14.48 -1.09 6.66
N VAL A 4 -14.05 -1.08 5.40
CA VAL A 4 -14.42 -0.07 4.40
C VAL A 4 -14.92 -0.74 3.14
N TRP A 5 -16.15 -0.43 2.76
CA TRP A 5 -16.79 -0.88 1.53
C TRP A 5 -16.70 0.20 0.47
N GLN A 6 -16.38 -0.21 -0.74
CA GLN A 6 -16.38 0.64 -1.92
C GLN A 6 -17.32 0.08 -2.98
N LEU A 7 -18.07 0.97 -3.62
CA LEU A 7 -18.91 0.66 -4.77
C LEU A 7 -18.38 1.45 -5.97
N TYR A 8 -18.07 0.75 -7.04
CA TYR A 8 -17.65 1.32 -8.30
C TYR A 8 -18.74 1.10 -9.34
N GLY A 9 -19.04 2.13 -10.12
CA GLY A 9 -20.01 2.02 -11.20
C GLY A 9 -19.71 2.98 -12.32
N ALA A 10 -19.82 2.49 -13.54
CA ALA A 10 -19.73 3.29 -14.76
C ALA A 10 -20.83 2.88 -15.73
N TRP A 11 -21.40 3.84 -16.45
CA TRP A 11 -22.45 3.59 -17.44
C TRP A 11 -22.35 4.53 -18.63
N GLY A 12 -22.93 4.11 -19.76
CA GLY A 12 -23.01 4.86 -21.02
C GLY A 12 -21.91 4.52 -22.01
N ASP A 13 -21.87 5.29 -23.09
CA ASP A 13 -20.98 5.04 -24.24
C ASP A 13 -19.48 5.13 -23.89
N ARG A 14 -19.14 5.75 -22.77
CA ARG A 14 -17.75 5.77 -22.27
C ARG A 14 -17.26 4.38 -21.86
N VAL A 15 -18.11 3.53 -21.29
CA VAL A 15 -17.74 2.15 -20.92
C VAL A 15 -17.34 1.36 -22.16
N GLU A 16 -18.14 1.48 -23.24
CA GLU A 16 -17.86 0.86 -24.54
C GLU A 16 -16.56 1.38 -25.17
N LEU A 17 -16.33 2.69 -25.10
CA LEU A 17 -15.08 3.30 -25.58
C LEU A 17 -13.86 2.78 -24.84
N PHE A 18 -13.94 2.62 -23.52
CA PHE A 18 -12.84 2.08 -22.71
C PHE A 18 -12.51 0.63 -23.05
N ARG A 19 -13.51 -0.20 -23.27
CA ARG A 19 -13.31 -1.61 -23.61
C ARG A 19 -12.70 -1.79 -25.00
N ASN A 20 -13.06 -0.93 -25.95
CA ASN A 20 -12.63 -0.99 -27.34
C ASN A 20 -11.29 -0.26 -27.60
N SER A 21 -10.83 0.58 -26.67
CA SER A 21 -9.58 1.32 -26.82
C SER A 21 -8.47 0.71 -25.96
N SER A 22 -7.69 -0.18 -26.56
CA SER A 22 -6.46 -0.72 -25.96
C SER A 22 -5.34 0.32 -25.74
N SER A 23 -5.58 1.59 -26.05
CA SER A 23 -4.55 2.65 -26.08
C SER A 23 -4.87 3.92 -25.29
N VAL A 24 -6.01 4.03 -24.63
CA VAL A 24 -6.35 5.22 -23.83
C VAL A 24 -6.49 4.84 -22.36
N SER A 25 -5.38 4.90 -21.62
CA SER A 25 -5.41 4.93 -20.15
C SER A 25 -5.88 6.31 -19.71
N LEU A 26 -7.15 6.45 -19.35
CA LEU A 26 -7.56 7.63 -18.60
C LEU A 26 -7.29 7.37 -17.11
N PRO A 27 -6.71 8.34 -16.40
CA PRO A 27 -6.49 8.22 -14.97
C PRO A 27 -7.80 7.87 -14.24
N GLY A 28 -7.81 6.77 -13.50
CA GLY A 28 -8.92 6.35 -12.65
C GLY A 28 -9.95 5.39 -13.24
N PHE A 29 -9.86 4.96 -14.52
CA PHE A 29 -10.87 4.08 -15.15
C PHE A 29 -10.33 3.01 -16.10
N SER A 30 -9.05 2.77 -16.16
CA SER A 30 -8.48 1.81 -17.12
C SER A 30 -8.93 0.36 -16.88
N HIS A 31 -9.17 -0.02 -15.63
CA HIS A 31 -9.74 -1.31 -15.24
C HIS A 31 -10.55 -1.17 -13.96
N LEU A 32 -11.60 -1.96 -13.80
CA LEU A 32 -12.25 -2.12 -12.51
C LEU A 32 -11.20 -2.68 -11.53
N PRO A 33 -11.13 -2.16 -10.29
CA PRO A 33 -10.22 -2.70 -9.29
C PRO A 33 -10.48 -4.19 -9.08
N ASN A 34 -9.43 -5.00 -9.08
CA ASN A 34 -9.52 -6.44 -8.81
C ASN A 34 -8.65 -6.86 -7.61
N ASP A 35 -8.78 -8.08 -7.20
CA ASP A 35 -8.00 -8.67 -6.12
C ASP A 35 -7.01 -9.75 -6.61
N ASP A 36 -6.66 -9.74 -7.89
CA ASP A 36 -5.84 -10.80 -8.52
C ASP A 36 -4.49 -10.99 -7.84
N ARG A 37 -3.93 -9.93 -7.29
CA ARG A 37 -2.66 -9.96 -6.54
C ARG A 37 -2.83 -10.09 -5.02
N ARG A 38 -4.06 -10.02 -4.51
CA ARG A 38 -4.32 -10.05 -3.07
C ARG A 38 -4.59 -11.46 -2.59
N LEU A 39 -4.23 -11.78 -1.34
CA LEU A 39 -4.47 -13.09 -0.78
C LEU A 39 -5.97 -13.42 -0.70
N MET A 40 -6.77 -12.45 -0.22
CA MET A 40 -8.22 -12.61 -0.10
C MET A 40 -8.91 -12.00 -1.33
N ASN A 41 -9.88 -12.71 -1.90
CA ASN A 41 -10.77 -12.13 -2.89
C ASN A 41 -11.99 -11.52 -2.16
N LEU A 42 -12.00 -10.20 -2.05
CA LEU A 42 -13.04 -9.42 -1.37
C LEU A 42 -13.74 -8.45 -2.34
N SER A 43 -13.65 -8.72 -3.63
CA SER A 43 -14.30 -7.97 -4.70
C SER A 43 -15.30 -8.87 -5.42
N ASP A 44 -16.45 -8.32 -5.79
CA ASP A 44 -17.43 -9.04 -6.61
C ASP A 44 -18.06 -8.11 -7.64
N THR A 45 -18.29 -8.64 -8.84
CA THR A 45 -18.86 -7.91 -9.97
C THR A 45 -20.38 -7.98 -9.92
N ILE A 46 -21.05 -6.85 -9.80
CA ILE A 46 -22.51 -6.73 -9.79
C ILE A 46 -23.07 -6.84 -11.21
N GLY A 47 -22.37 -6.27 -12.17
CA GLY A 47 -22.76 -6.32 -13.58
C GLY A 47 -21.61 -5.85 -14.48
N ASP A 48 -21.52 -6.46 -15.67
CA ASP A 48 -20.45 -6.21 -16.63
C ASP A 48 -20.99 -6.40 -18.05
N ASP A 49 -21.67 -5.37 -18.58
CA ASP A 49 -22.24 -5.30 -19.91
C ASP A 49 -21.52 -4.24 -20.77
N ASP A 50 -21.78 -4.19 -22.07
CA ASP A 50 -21.13 -3.26 -23.03
C ASP A 50 -21.13 -1.80 -22.57
N LYS A 51 -22.23 -1.34 -21.96
CA LYS A 51 -22.43 0.04 -21.52
C LYS A 51 -22.61 0.20 -20.01
N PHE A 52 -22.38 -0.87 -19.25
CA PHE A 52 -22.52 -0.85 -17.80
C PHE A 52 -21.46 -1.73 -17.18
N ALA A 53 -20.78 -1.19 -16.18
CA ALA A 53 -19.87 -1.93 -15.33
C ALA A 53 -20.08 -1.51 -13.88
N ALA A 54 -20.32 -2.46 -12.99
CA ALA A 54 -20.43 -2.20 -11.57
C ALA A 54 -19.82 -3.33 -10.75
N MET A 55 -19.10 -2.98 -9.70
CA MET A 55 -18.54 -3.90 -8.74
C MET A 55 -18.59 -3.32 -7.32
N HIS A 56 -18.57 -4.18 -6.35
CA HIS A 56 -18.30 -3.78 -4.97
C HIS A 56 -17.02 -4.46 -4.47
N ARG A 57 -16.41 -3.83 -3.49
CA ARG A 57 -15.17 -4.29 -2.88
C ARG A 57 -15.14 -3.95 -1.40
N LEU A 58 -14.69 -4.90 -0.59
CA LEU A 58 -14.33 -4.65 0.79
C LEU A 58 -12.83 -4.32 0.84
N ASP A 59 -12.52 -3.02 0.84
CA ASP A 59 -11.14 -2.54 0.71
C ASP A 59 -10.41 -2.46 2.05
N ARG A 60 -11.12 -2.50 3.15
CA ARG A 60 -10.58 -2.66 4.50
C ARG A 60 -11.35 -3.74 5.23
N LEU A 61 -10.62 -4.66 5.80
CA LEU A 61 -11.15 -5.70 6.68
C LEU A 61 -10.05 -6.16 7.60
N SER A 62 -9.93 -5.56 8.76
CA SER A 62 -8.86 -5.89 9.71
C SER A 62 -9.35 -6.02 11.14
N LEU A 63 -8.65 -6.86 11.89
CA LEU A 63 -8.78 -7.02 13.32
C LEU A 63 -7.54 -6.46 14.01
N THR A 64 -7.74 -5.61 15.01
CA THR A 64 -6.68 -4.98 15.78
C THR A 64 -6.69 -5.50 17.20
N TYR A 65 -5.51 -5.88 17.69
CA TYR A 65 -5.22 -6.11 19.10
C TYR A 65 -4.22 -5.05 19.55
N ALA A 66 -4.50 -4.36 20.65
CA ALA A 66 -3.64 -3.30 21.17
C ALA A 66 -3.46 -3.41 22.68
N THR A 67 -2.24 -3.16 23.11
CA THR A 67 -1.84 -2.96 24.51
C THR A 67 -1.19 -1.58 24.66
N ASP A 68 -0.61 -1.26 25.81
CA ASP A 68 0.03 0.04 26.05
C ASP A 68 1.20 0.33 25.09
N ASN A 69 1.91 -0.71 24.65
CA ASN A 69 3.12 -0.56 23.83
C ASN A 69 3.16 -1.46 22.58
N LEU A 70 2.13 -2.25 22.33
CA LEU A 70 2.07 -3.14 21.16
C LEU A 70 0.72 -3.00 20.46
N VAL A 71 0.77 -2.78 19.16
CA VAL A 71 -0.39 -2.87 18.26
C VAL A 71 -0.13 -3.97 17.24
N VAL A 72 -1.05 -4.90 17.10
CA VAL A 72 -1.02 -5.93 16.06
C VAL A 72 -2.31 -5.85 15.25
N ARG A 73 -2.21 -5.79 13.94
CA ARG A 73 -3.35 -5.80 13.03
C ARG A 73 -3.20 -6.92 12.01
N ALA A 74 -4.26 -7.66 11.76
CA ALA A 74 -4.28 -8.73 10.77
C ALA A 74 -5.49 -8.55 9.83
N GLY A 75 -5.27 -8.71 8.54
CA GLY A 75 -6.27 -8.58 7.49
C GLY A 75 -5.93 -7.52 6.45
N ARG A 76 -6.94 -7.11 5.67
CA ARG A 76 -6.78 -6.08 4.63
C ARG A 76 -6.72 -4.69 5.23
N GLN A 77 -5.60 -4.03 5.07
CA GLN A 77 -5.31 -2.71 5.62
C GLN A 77 -4.30 -1.97 4.74
N ALA A 78 -4.23 -0.64 4.86
CA ALA A 78 -3.14 0.13 4.28
C ALA A 78 -2.18 0.60 5.36
N ILE A 79 -0.91 0.64 5.00
CA ILE A 79 0.14 1.32 5.74
C ILE A 79 0.83 2.30 4.78
N THR A 80 1.39 3.37 5.32
CA THR A 80 2.14 4.37 4.55
C THR A 80 3.42 4.64 5.29
N TRP A 81 4.55 4.44 4.61
CA TRP A 81 5.87 4.70 5.14
C TRP A 81 6.59 5.76 4.32
N GLY A 82 7.52 6.47 4.97
CA GLY A 82 8.37 7.48 4.36
C GLY A 82 7.94 8.90 4.57
N ASN A 83 8.83 9.81 4.21
CA ASN A 83 8.78 11.23 4.56
C ASN A 83 8.54 12.14 3.34
N GLY A 84 8.38 11.57 2.15
CA GLY A 84 8.20 12.32 0.92
C GLY A 84 6.80 12.96 0.81
N LEU A 85 6.71 14.22 0.37
CA LEU A 85 5.43 14.92 0.17
C LEU A 85 4.70 14.51 -1.12
N ILE A 86 5.44 14.21 -2.17
CA ILE A 86 4.89 13.88 -3.50
C ILE A 86 5.12 12.41 -3.80
N PHE A 87 6.31 11.93 -3.50
CA PHE A 87 6.73 10.56 -3.70
C PHE A 87 7.61 10.14 -2.54
N SER A 88 7.31 8.98 -1.95
CA SER A 88 8.11 8.38 -0.90
C SER A 88 8.63 7.03 -1.35
N PRO A 89 9.94 6.89 -1.63
CA PRO A 89 10.55 5.61 -2.00
C PRO A 89 10.41 4.53 -0.94
N MET A 90 10.28 4.92 0.34
CA MET A 90 10.09 3.96 1.45
C MET A 90 8.68 3.38 1.50
N ASP A 91 7.72 3.94 0.76
CA ASP A 91 6.34 3.44 0.74
C ASP A 91 6.21 2.24 -0.22
N ILE A 92 6.88 1.13 0.13
CA ILE A 92 6.96 -0.07 -0.69
C ILE A 92 5.72 -0.95 -0.62
N VAL A 93 4.86 -0.75 0.40
CA VAL A 93 3.64 -1.51 0.56
C VAL A 93 2.48 -0.77 -0.07
N ASN A 94 2.11 -1.18 -1.29
CA ASN A 94 1.00 -0.61 -2.04
C ASN A 94 1.11 0.93 -2.21
N PRO A 95 2.18 1.43 -2.83
CA PRO A 95 2.39 2.86 -3.02
C PRO A 95 1.24 3.47 -3.85
N PHE A 96 1.03 4.77 -3.72
CA PHE A 96 0.12 5.48 -4.61
C PHE A 96 0.60 5.40 -6.05
N ASP A 97 -0.34 5.21 -6.98
CA ASP A 97 -0.05 5.35 -8.41
C ASP A 97 0.41 6.81 -8.67
N PRO A 98 1.60 7.03 -9.22
CA PRO A 98 2.09 8.39 -9.52
C PRO A 98 1.19 9.18 -10.48
N THR A 99 0.32 8.49 -11.23
CA THR A 99 -0.64 9.08 -12.16
C THR A 99 -2.02 9.31 -11.53
N ALA A 100 -2.24 8.84 -10.30
CA ALA A 100 -3.52 9.02 -9.61
C ALA A 100 -3.77 10.49 -9.28
N VAL A 101 -4.96 10.96 -9.63
CA VAL A 101 -5.43 12.32 -9.29
C VAL A 101 -5.82 12.39 -7.80
N ASP A 102 -6.33 11.27 -7.28
CA ASP A 102 -6.68 11.13 -5.86
C ASP A 102 -5.57 10.38 -5.13
N THR A 103 -4.89 11.09 -4.23
CA THR A 103 -3.86 10.56 -3.34
C THR A 103 -4.31 10.56 -1.87
N GLU A 104 -5.60 10.83 -1.62
CA GLU A 104 -6.13 10.83 -0.26
C GLU A 104 -6.49 9.42 0.21
N TYR A 105 -6.85 8.53 -0.73
CA TYR A 105 -7.25 7.16 -0.40
C TYR A 105 -6.28 6.13 -0.97
N LYS A 106 -5.63 5.39 -0.08
CA LYS A 106 -4.74 4.26 -0.40
C LYS A 106 -5.49 2.95 -0.24
N SER A 107 -5.54 2.13 -1.28
CA SER A 107 -6.18 0.81 -1.21
C SER A 107 -5.42 -0.15 -0.28
N GLY A 108 -6.12 -1.13 0.30
CA GLY A 108 -5.54 -2.08 1.25
C GLY A 108 -4.84 -3.26 0.59
N ASP A 109 -3.86 -3.81 1.31
CA ASP A 109 -3.26 -5.12 1.06
C ASP A 109 -3.51 -6.07 2.23
N ASP A 110 -3.45 -7.38 1.97
CA ASP A 110 -3.66 -8.41 2.98
C ASP A 110 -2.36 -8.66 3.73
N MET A 111 -2.33 -8.30 5.02
CA MET A 111 -1.09 -8.34 5.79
C MET A 111 -1.30 -8.60 7.28
N ILE A 112 -0.22 -9.01 7.92
CA ILE A 112 -0.03 -8.90 9.37
C ILE A 112 0.91 -7.72 9.59
N TYR A 113 0.46 -6.76 10.38
CA TYR A 113 1.23 -5.59 10.80
C TYR A 113 1.38 -5.59 12.31
N ALA A 114 2.55 -5.23 12.80
CA ALA A 114 2.80 -5.02 14.21
C ALA A 114 3.61 -3.74 14.40
N GLN A 115 3.27 -2.97 15.44
CA GLN A 115 4.02 -1.79 15.89
C GLN A 115 4.30 -1.93 17.36
N TYR A 116 5.56 -1.78 17.75
CA TYR A 116 6.00 -1.79 19.12
C TYR A 116 6.56 -0.43 19.51
N LEU A 117 5.91 0.22 20.47
CA LEU A 117 6.33 1.52 21.00
C LEU A 117 7.48 1.30 21.98
N LEU A 118 8.62 1.89 21.67
CA LEU A 118 9.83 1.90 22.48
C LEU A 118 9.83 3.10 23.45
N ALA A 119 10.86 3.21 24.28
CA ALA A 119 11.07 4.41 25.08
C ALA A 119 11.36 5.64 24.19
N ASN A 120 11.06 6.84 24.70
CA ASN A 120 11.38 8.13 24.07
C ASN A 120 10.70 8.35 22.69
N VAL A 121 9.44 7.89 22.54
CA VAL A 121 8.62 8.01 21.34
C VAL A 121 9.18 7.34 20.07
N ASN A 122 10.22 6.53 20.23
CA ASN A 122 10.69 5.67 19.13
C ASN A 122 9.75 4.47 18.95
N ASP A 123 9.72 3.90 17.77
CA ASP A 123 8.96 2.67 17.52
C ASP A 123 9.63 1.77 16.49
N ALA A 124 9.22 0.51 16.53
CA ALA A 124 9.58 -0.48 15.54
C ALA A 124 8.30 -1.06 14.91
N GLU A 125 8.27 -1.13 13.61
CA GLU A 125 7.15 -1.64 12.82
C GLU A 125 7.59 -2.89 12.06
N PHE A 126 6.67 -3.83 11.93
CA PHE A 126 6.82 -5.04 11.12
C PHE A 126 5.61 -5.16 10.21
N ALA A 127 5.84 -5.54 8.96
CA ALA A 127 4.79 -5.87 8.01
C ALA A 127 5.13 -7.15 7.26
N GLN A 128 4.18 -8.09 7.23
CA GLN A 128 4.18 -9.26 6.36
C GLN A 128 2.99 -9.17 5.44
N VAL A 129 3.24 -8.86 4.18
CA VAL A 129 2.21 -8.75 3.13
C VAL A 129 2.15 -10.06 2.36
N PHE A 130 0.95 -10.58 2.20
CA PHE A 130 0.69 -11.83 1.48
C PHE A 130 0.02 -11.53 0.14
N ARG A 131 0.58 -12.11 -0.92
CA ARG A 131 0.09 -11.89 -2.28
C ARG A 131 -0.10 -13.20 -3.04
N ARG A 132 -0.79 -13.10 -4.17
CA ARG A 132 -0.91 -14.15 -5.19
C ARG A 132 -0.06 -13.77 -6.39
N ASP A 133 0.49 -14.77 -7.05
CA ASP A 133 1.02 -14.62 -8.40
C ASP A 133 -0.14 -14.24 -9.35
N PRO A 134 -0.09 -13.10 -10.04
CA PRO A 134 -1.18 -12.67 -10.91
C PRO A 134 -1.36 -13.55 -12.16
N VAL A 135 -0.40 -14.40 -12.50
CA VAL A 135 -0.46 -15.30 -13.66
C VAL A 135 -1.12 -16.62 -13.29
N THR A 136 -0.73 -17.22 -12.17
CA THR A 136 -1.27 -18.52 -11.72
C THR A 136 -2.50 -18.37 -10.82
N GLY A 137 -2.63 -17.23 -10.13
CA GLY A 137 -3.67 -17.00 -9.12
C GLY A 137 -3.42 -17.69 -7.79
N ASP A 138 -2.30 -18.39 -7.64
CA ASP A 138 -1.94 -19.10 -6.41
C ASP A 138 -1.19 -18.18 -5.44
N PRO A 139 -1.35 -18.38 -4.10
CA PRO A 139 -0.50 -17.72 -3.13
C PRO A 139 0.97 -18.08 -3.36
N ASP A 140 1.82 -17.06 -3.49
CA ASP A 140 3.24 -17.28 -3.77
C ASP A 140 4.10 -16.40 -2.85
N SER A 141 5.05 -17.04 -2.18
CA SER A 141 5.98 -16.34 -1.28
C SER A 141 6.96 -15.43 -2.01
N SER A 142 7.26 -15.70 -3.28
CA SER A 142 8.18 -14.88 -4.08
C SER A 142 7.63 -13.49 -4.41
N VAL A 143 6.31 -13.30 -4.32
CA VAL A 143 5.65 -12.00 -4.53
C VAL A 143 5.23 -11.32 -3.22
N ASN A 144 5.55 -11.90 -2.08
CA ASN A 144 5.27 -11.32 -0.76
C ASN A 144 6.21 -10.15 -0.45
N THR A 145 5.90 -9.45 0.63
CA THR A 145 6.81 -8.46 1.22
C THR A 145 6.92 -8.72 2.71
N THR A 146 8.13 -8.84 3.20
CA THR A 146 8.46 -8.88 4.63
C THR A 146 9.32 -7.68 4.95
N ALA A 147 8.89 -6.81 5.86
CA ALA A 147 9.60 -5.57 6.13
C ALA A 147 9.64 -5.25 7.62
N ILE A 148 10.73 -4.63 8.04
CA ILE A 148 10.92 -4.05 9.37
C ILE A 148 11.33 -2.60 9.19
N LYS A 149 10.62 -1.70 9.87
CA LYS A 149 10.95 -0.27 9.93
C LYS A 149 11.21 0.12 11.39
N TYR A 150 12.20 0.94 11.61
CA TYR A 150 12.48 1.60 12.88
C TYR A 150 12.34 3.10 12.70
N HIS A 151 11.56 3.73 13.57
CA HIS A 151 11.44 5.17 13.68
C HIS A 151 12.13 5.68 14.95
N GLY A 152 12.90 6.75 14.83
CA GLY A 152 13.63 7.33 15.93
C GLY A 152 13.74 8.84 15.90
N LEU A 153 14.01 9.42 17.07
CA LEU A 153 14.27 10.84 17.25
C LEU A 153 15.74 11.06 17.66
N LEU A 154 16.36 12.05 17.04
CA LEU A 154 17.70 12.53 17.40
C LEU A 154 17.69 14.07 17.46
N GLY A 155 17.45 14.60 18.66
CA GLY A 155 17.25 16.04 18.86
C GLY A 155 15.96 16.50 18.15
N ASP A 156 16.11 17.44 17.21
CA ASP A 156 14.99 17.98 16.39
C ASP A 156 14.81 17.23 15.06
N ALA A 157 15.57 16.17 14.84
CA ALA A 157 15.48 15.33 13.65
C ALA A 157 14.72 14.05 13.94
N GLU A 158 13.83 13.67 13.03
CA GLU A 158 13.22 12.34 12.95
C GLU A 158 13.93 11.54 11.88
N TYR A 159 14.12 10.24 12.11
CA TYR A 159 14.71 9.35 11.11
C TYR A 159 14.01 8.00 11.08
N ASP A 160 13.97 7.42 9.89
CA ASP A 160 13.44 6.10 9.61
C ASP A 160 14.53 5.21 9.01
N LEU A 161 14.58 3.97 9.44
CA LEU A 161 15.41 2.91 8.87
C LEU A 161 14.51 1.77 8.42
N LEU A 162 14.64 1.30 7.19
CA LEU A 162 13.86 0.23 6.63
C LEU A 162 14.77 -0.87 6.07
N ILE A 163 14.43 -2.12 6.35
CA ILE A 163 14.93 -3.29 5.66
C ILE A 163 13.74 -4.17 5.25
N ALA A 164 13.75 -4.66 4.02
CA ALA A 164 12.69 -5.50 3.50
C ALA A 164 13.22 -6.56 2.51
N ASP A 165 12.50 -7.67 2.47
CA ASP A 165 12.42 -8.56 1.32
C ASP A 165 11.14 -8.17 0.57
N HIS A 166 11.25 -7.65 -0.63
CA HIS A 166 10.14 -7.12 -1.42
C HIS A 166 10.15 -7.74 -2.80
N TYR A 167 9.21 -8.65 -3.06
CA TYR A 167 9.17 -9.46 -4.29
C TYR A 167 10.46 -10.29 -4.53
N GLY A 168 11.10 -10.78 -3.44
CA GLY A 168 12.35 -11.51 -3.50
C GLY A 168 13.61 -10.64 -3.56
N ASP A 169 13.46 -9.33 -3.73
CA ASP A 169 14.58 -8.39 -3.75
C ASP A 169 14.86 -7.83 -2.35
N THR A 170 16.13 -7.75 -1.97
CA THR A 170 16.51 -7.11 -0.72
C THR A 170 16.51 -5.60 -0.88
N THR A 171 15.76 -4.94 0.00
CA THR A 171 15.59 -3.49 0.00
C THR A 171 16.06 -2.90 1.32
N ILE A 172 16.81 -1.81 1.24
CA ILE A 172 17.22 -1.00 2.40
C ILE A 172 16.90 0.45 2.13
N ALA A 173 16.35 1.16 3.12
CA ALA A 173 16.14 2.59 2.99
C ALA A 173 16.42 3.34 4.30
N ILE A 174 16.76 4.60 4.15
CA ILE A 174 16.88 5.58 5.23
C ILE A 174 16.12 6.84 4.83
N GLY A 175 15.33 7.36 5.74
CA GLY A 175 14.57 8.58 5.55
C GLY A 175 14.55 9.43 6.80
N GLY A 176 13.98 10.63 6.69
CA GLY A 176 13.79 11.47 7.85
C GLY A 176 13.37 12.88 7.52
N ASN A 177 13.14 13.64 8.58
CA ASN A 177 12.85 15.05 8.51
C ASN A 177 13.63 15.84 9.57
N LEU A 178 13.95 17.10 9.25
CA LEU A 178 14.67 18.00 10.10
C LEU A 178 14.08 19.41 10.02
N SER A 179 13.78 20.00 11.15
CA SER A 179 13.36 21.39 11.25
C SER A 179 14.57 22.31 11.26
N VAL A 180 14.68 23.22 10.27
CA VAL A 180 15.77 24.20 10.16
C VAL A 180 15.19 25.59 10.06
N GLY A 181 15.26 26.39 11.12
CA GLY A 181 14.65 27.72 11.18
C GLY A 181 13.13 27.65 11.03
N GLY A 182 12.58 28.25 9.99
CA GLY A 182 11.14 28.21 9.67
C GLY A 182 10.75 27.20 8.59
N ALA A 183 11.67 26.29 8.20
CA ALA A 183 11.46 25.30 7.15
C ALA A 183 11.62 23.87 7.71
N VAL A 184 10.95 22.91 7.06
CA VAL A 184 11.15 21.46 7.29
C VAL A 184 11.80 20.91 6.03
N VAL A 185 12.95 20.23 6.21
CA VAL A 185 13.63 19.46 5.16
C VAL A 185 13.35 17.99 5.42
N HIS A 186 12.90 17.28 4.39
CA HIS A 186 12.62 15.85 4.47
C HIS A 186 13.09 15.15 3.20
N GLY A 187 13.36 13.86 3.30
CA GLY A 187 13.76 13.05 2.18
C GLY A 187 14.04 11.59 2.56
N ASP A 188 14.04 10.74 1.54
CA ASP A 188 14.30 9.32 1.65
C ASP A 188 15.39 8.91 0.64
N ILE A 189 16.25 7.98 1.05
CA ILE A 189 17.22 7.28 0.19
C ILE A 189 16.85 5.79 0.23
N PHE A 190 16.77 5.21 -0.94
CA PHE A 190 16.32 3.85 -1.15
C PHE A 190 17.32 3.09 -2.03
N TRP A 191 17.61 1.85 -1.66
CA TRP A 191 18.46 0.95 -2.42
C TRP A 191 17.84 -0.44 -2.48
N THR A 192 17.89 -1.06 -3.66
CA THR A 192 17.41 -2.43 -3.90
C THR A 192 18.51 -3.23 -4.58
N ASP A 193 18.74 -4.44 -4.09
CA ASP A 193 19.56 -5.44 -4.73
C ASP A 193 18.64 -6.44 -5.43
N SER A 194 18.51 -6.30 -6.75
CA SER A 194 17.69 -7.20 -7.56
C SER A 194 18.47 -8.49 -7.82
N VAL A 195 17.88 -9.61 -7.45
CA VAL A 195 18.40 -10.94 -7.81
C VAL A 195 17.91 -11.26 -9.22
N ASP A 196 18.81 -11.14 -10.21
CA ASP A 196 18.57 -11.51 -11.62
C ASP A 196 18.34 -13.03 -11.80
#